data_3ee4cad641ad1423d06e03209b7dcb5f
#
_entry.id   3ee4cad641ad1423d06e03209b7dcb5f
#
_cell.length_a   1.000
_cell.length_b   1.000
_cell.length_c   1.000
_cell.angle_alpha   90.00
_cell.angle_beta   90.00
_cell.angle_gamma   90.00
#
_symmetry.space_group_name_H-M   'P 1'
#
loop_
_entity.id
_entity.type
_entity.pdbx_description
1 polymer ?
#
loop_
_entity_poly.entity_id
_entity_poly.type
_entity_poly.pdbx_seq_one_letter_code
_entity_poly.pdbx_strand_id
1 'polypeptide(L)'
;MELRHLRYFIAVAEEGSLTLAAERRLHTAQPSLSRQIRDLELEVGAQLLIRGPRGIELTPAGRVFLDHARLVLSQVEVAGEAARRASQVAKESFVLGFLTGHEVTWLPEALRILRDDQPNIEVIVHSQLSPDLARGLLQGKLDVAFLRREDHAPGLAFKLLTKEPLVVFLPSDHRLATRDTIRPQDIPRETFISVPKTTSPALRAVIDDYAARTGIDLTPDHEVDNISMAISMIVSTRGLALLPLYARNLLPPSVVSRPLQGEAPTIDLVIGYNRANTSSLLKVFLSKVDDLIVRGRGSILNVGSPEGPAPRRQ
;
A
#
# COMPACT_ATOMS: atom_id res chain seq x y z
N MET A 1 -17.82 14.78 -24.54
CA MET A 1 -16.75 13.96 -23.89
C MET A 1 -17.34 12.62 -23.47
N GLU A 2 -16.66 11.51 -23.79
CA GLU A 2 -17.07 10.14 -23.44
C GLU A 2 -16.04 9.49 -22.52
N LEU A 3 -16.43 8.46 -21.77
CA LEU A 3 -15.52 7.71 -20.89
C LEU A 3 -14.32 7.11 -21.66
N ARG A 4 -14.53 6.79 -22.93
CA ARG A 4 -13.44 6.33 -23.83
C ARG A 4 -12.34 7.36 -24.00
N HIS A 5 -12.68 8.65 -24.14
CA HIS A 5 -11.70 9.73 -24.25
C HIS A 5 -10.84 9.86 -22.99
N LEU A 6 -11.46 9.71 -21.80
CA LEU A 6 -10.72 9.70 -20.52
C LEU A 6 -9.73 8.53 -20.44
N ARG A 7 -10.17 7.32 -20.81
CA ARG A 7 -9.28 6.13 -20.84
C ARG A 7 -8.11 6.32 -21.80
N TYR A 8 -8.36 6.88 -22.95
CA TYR A 8 -7.33 7.15 -23.97
C TYR A 8 -6.32 8.17 -23.49
N PHE A 9 -6.81 9.27 -22.90
CA PHE A 9 -5.95 10.31 -22.35
C PHE A 9 -5.06 9.78 -21.21
N ILE A 10 -5.64 9.04 -20.25
CA ILE A 10 -4.89 8.44 -19.15
C ILE A 10 -3.80 7.49 -19.69
N ALA A 11 -4.15 6.61 -20.63
CA ALA A 11 -3.18 5.67 -21.22
C ALA A 11 -2.01 6.41 -21.91
N VAL A 12 -2.28 7.48 -22.64
CA VAL A 12 -1.24 8.28 -23.31
C VAL A 12 -0.38 9.03 -22.29
N ALA A 13 -0.99 9.58 -21.24
CA ALA A 13 -0.28 10.28 -20.17
C ALA A 13 0.68 9.38 -19.39
N GLU A 14 0.26 8.14 -19.14
CA GLU A 14 1.07 7.16 -18.38
C GLU A 14 2.17 6.51 -19.21
N GLU A 15 1.93 6.26 -20.51
CA GLU A 15 2.94 5.69 -21.41
C GLU A 15 3.92 6.75 -21.96
N GLY A 16 3.58 8.05 -21.89
CA GLY A 16 4.38 9.11 -22.49
C GLY A 16 4.51 9.01 -24.03
N SER A 17 3.69 8.15 -24.67
CA SER A 17 3.76 7.84 -26.10
C SER A 17 2.42 7.40 -26.65
N LEU A 18 1.96 8.04 -27.75
CA LEU A 18 0.74 7.63 -28.46
C LEU A 18 0.87 6.22 -29.05
N THR A 19 2.03 5.87 -29.57
CA THR A 19 2.27 4.56 -30.19
C THR A 19 2.23 3.46 -29.14
N LEU A 20 2.95 3.63 -28.02
CA LEU A 20 2.96 2.63 -26.95
C LEU A 20 1.58 2.49 -26.30
N ALA A 21 0.89 3.59 -26.05
CA ALA A 21 -0.47 3.56 -25.52
C ALA A 21 -1.45 2.83 -26.46
N ALA A 22 -1.37 3.11 -27.75
CA ALA A 22 -2.21 2.47 -28.76
C ALA A 22 -1.98 0.95 -28.84
N GLU A 23 -0.72 0.52 -28.89
CA GLU A 23 -0.34 -0.88 -29.07
C GLU A 23 -0.49 -1.71 -27.79
N ARG A 24 0.04 -1.23 -26.66
CA ARG A 24 0.16 -2.02 -25.42
C ARG A 24 -1.06 -1.98 -24.54
N ARG A 25 -1.80 -0.86 -24.51
CA ARG A 25 -2.89 -0.65 -23.55
C ARG A 25 -4.28 -0.59 -24.19
N LEU A 26 -4.39 -0.03 -25.40
CA LEU A 26 -5.69 0.28 -25.97
C LEU A 26 -6.07 -0.59 -27.17
N HIS A 27 -5.11 -1.35 -27.72
CA HIS A 27 -5.30 -2.21 -28.88
C HIS A 27 -6.02 -1.48 -30.04
N THR A 28 -5.58 -0.26 -30.33
CA THR A 28 -6.16 0.62 -31.35
C THR A 28 -5.10 1.18 -32.29
N ALA A 29 -5.52 1.74 -33.43
CA ALA A 29 -4.59 2.40 -34.35
C ALA A 29 -4.15 3.77 -33.81
N GLN A 30 -2.83 4.04 -33.82
CA GLN A 30 -2.27 5.31 -33.35
C GLN A 30 -2.89 6.56 -34.02
N PRO A 31 -3.20 6.60 -35.34
CA PRO A 31 -3.86 7.75 -35.94
C PRO A 31 -5.25 8.03 -35.36
N SER A 32 -6.02 6.97 -35.04
CA SER A 32 -7.32 7.06 -34.40
C SER A 32 -7.18 7.63 -32.99
N LEU A 33 -6.24 7.10 -32.20
CA LEU A 33 -5.97 7.59 -30.85
C LEU A 33 -5.56 9.08 -30.87
N SER A 34 -4.67 9.47 -31.78
CA SER A 34 -4.23 10.86 -31.94
C SER A 34 -5.39 11.82 -32.26
N ARG A 35 -6.36 11.38 -33.08
CA ARG A 35 -7.57 12.16 -33.38
C ARG A 35 -8.45 12.29 -32.15
N GLN A 36 -8.73 11.20 -31.44
CA GLN A 36 -9.57 11.21 -30.24
C GLN A 36 -9.00 12.11 -29.12
N ILE A 37 -7.68 12.16 -28.97
CA ILE A 37 -7.04 13.08 -28.03
C ILE A 37 -7.23 14.54 -28.46
N ARG A 38 -7.09 14.86 -29.76
CA ARG A 38 -7.35 16.23 -30.24
C ARG A 38 -8.81 16.65 -30.05
N ASP A 39 -9.73 15.73 -30.35
CA ASP A 39 -11.16 15.98 -30.16
C ASP A 39 -11.49 16.24 -28.66
N LEU A 40 -10.83 15.52 -27.75
CA LEU A 40 -10.92 15.77 -26.29
C LEU A 40 -10.37 17.16 -25.92
N GLU A 41 -9.17 17.54 -26.40
CA GLU A 41 -8.57 18.84 -26.11
C GLU A 41 -9.44 20.00 -26.63
N LEU A 42 -10.04 19.85 -27.81
CA LEU A 42 -10.98 20.82 -28.37
C LEU A 42 -12.25 20.95 -27.51
N GLU A 43 -12.80 19.83 -27.04
CA GLU A 43 -14.00 19.83 -26.21
C GLU A 43 -13.74 20.40 -24.81
N VAL A 44 -12.57 20.13 -24.23
CA VAL A 44 -12.13 20.69 -22.94
C VAL A 44 -11.76 22.18 -23.08
N GLY A 45 -11.40 22.62 -24.27
CA GLY A 45 -10.96 24.01 -24.54
C GLY A 45 -9.53 24.30 -24.03
N ALA A 46 -8.72 23.27 -23.81
CA ALA A 46 -7.36 23.41 -23.33
C ALA A 46 -6.45 22.32 -23.92
N GLN A 47 -5.21 22.70 -24.21
CA GLN A 47 -4.18 21.73 -24.56
C GLN A 47 -3.76 20.95 -23.30
N LEU A 48 -3.88 19.63 -23.34
CA LEU A 48 -3.57 18.73 -22.22
C LEU A 48 -2.20 18.08 -22.36
N LEU A 49 -1.73 17.86 -23.61
CA LEU A 49 -0.49 17.18 -23.93
C LEU A 49 0.45 18.05 -24.75
N ILE A 50 1.75 18.00 -24.45
CA ILE A 50 2.84 18.58 -25.26
C ILE A 50 3.53 17.43 -25.98
N ARG A 51 3.69 17.58 -27.30
CA ARG A 51 4.43 16.62 -28.13
C ARG A 51 5.84 17.13 -28.34
N GLY A 52 6.83 16.43 -27.84
CA GLY A 52 8.23 16.78 -27.96
C GLY A 52 9.09 15.66 -28.52
N PRO A 53 10.38 15.92 -28.80
CA PRO A 53 11.32 14.92 -29.32
C PRO A 53 11.54 13.72 -28.37
N ARG A 54 11.26 13.90 -27.09
CA ARG A 54 11.42 12.87 -26.04
C ARG A 54 10.15 12.10 -25.74
N GLY A 55 9.03 12.39 -26.44
CA GLY A 55 7.74 11.77 -26.21
C GLY A 55 6.64 12.79 -25.92
N ILE A 56 5.66 12.37 -25.14
CA ILE A 56 4.49 13.16 -24.74
C ILE A 56 4.61 13.53 -23.26
N GLU A 57 4.44 14.83 -22.98
CA GLU A 57 4.42 15.37 -21.62
C GLU A 57 3.08 16.03 -21.33
N LEU A 58 2.69 16.07 -20.05
CA LEU A 58 1.50 16.76 -19.60
C LEU A 58 1.73 18.26 -19.47
N THR A 59 0.79 19.07 -19.99
CA THR A 59 0.69 20.48 -19.63
C THR A 59 0.27 20.66 -18.16
N PRO A 60 0.34 21.86 -17.57
CA PRO A 60 -0.29 22.12 -16.27
C PRO A 60 -1.78 21.77 -16.26
N ALA A 61 -2.53 22.11 -17.32
CA ALA A 61 -3.93 21.74 -17.48
C ALA A 61 -4.10 20.21 -17.59
N GLY A 62 -3.19 19.53 -18.32
CA GLY A 62 -3.18 18.07 -18.45
C GLY A 62 -2.99 17.34 -17.14
N ARG A 63 -2.14 17.84 -16.23
CA ARG A 63 -1.97 17.25 -14.88
C ARG A 63 -3.26 17.33 -14.07
N VAL A 64 -3.87 18.51 -14.02
CA VAL A 64 -5.16 18.69 -13.32
C VAL A 64 -6.25 17.80 -13.95
N PHE A 65 -6.32 17.76 -15.27
CA PHE A 65 -7.30 16.95 -15.99
C PHE A 65 -7.07 15.45 -15.75
N LEU A 66 -5.82 14.98 -15.67
CA LEU A 66 -5.48 13.58 -15.41
C LEU A 66 -6.06 13.11 -14.07
N ASP A 67 -5.89 13.89 -13.02
CA ASP A 67 -6.40 13.56 -11.69
C ASP A 67 -7.94 13.47 -11.70
N HIS A 68 -8.62 14.42 -12.33
CA HIS A 68 -10.07 14.39 -12.45
C HIS A 68 -10.58 13.26 -13.38
N ALA A 69 -9.89 12.97 -14.47
CA ALA A 69 -10.24 11.87 -15.37
C ALA A 69 -10.17 10.50 -14.66
N ARG A 70 -9.15 10.30 -13.82
CA ARG A 70 -9.04 9.10 -12.98
C ARG A 70 -10.20 8.99 -11.98
N LEU A 71 -10.59 10.11 -11.36
CA LEU A 71 -11.72 10.14 -10.42
C LEU A 71 -13.04 9.77 -11.11
N VAL A 72 -13.29 10.30 -12.30
CA VAL A 72 -14.51 9.96 -13.08
C VAL A 72 -14.56 8.48 -13.40
N LEU A 73 -13.46 7.90 -13.91
CA LEU A 73 -13.42 6.46 -14.21
C LEU A 73 -13.59 5.60 -12.96
N SER A 74 -12.98 5.97 -11.84
CA SER A 74 -13.17 5.30 -10.55
C SER A 74 -14.64 5.35 -10.11
N GLN A 75 -15.31 6.50 -10.28
CA GLN A 75 -16.73 6.63 -9.92
C GLN A 75 -17.65 5.73 -10.77
N VAL A 76 -17.33 5.55 -12.05
CA VAL A 76 -18.07 4.61 -12.93
C VAL A 76 -17.90 3.17 -12.45
N GLU A 77 -16.70 2.77 -12.04
CA GLU A 77 -16.45 1.43 -11.50
C GLU A 77 -17.21 1.21 -10.18
N VAL A 78 -17.18 2.19 -9.27
CA VAL A 78 -17.92 2.16 -7.99
C VAL A 78 -19.42 2.01 -8.25
N ALA A 79 -19.98 2.77 -9.20
CA ALA A 79 -21.41 2.67 -9.53
C ALA A 79 -21.77 1.28 -10.07
N GLY A 80 -20.94 0.71 -10.94
CA GLY A 80 -21.12 -0.65 -11.46
C GLY A 80 -21.06 -1.71 -10.35
N GLU A 81 -20.13 -1.58 -9.41
CA GLU A 81 -20.02 -2.51 -8.29
C GLU A 81 -21.19 -2.38 -7.31
N ALA A 82 -21.62 -1.17 -7.00
CA ALA A 82 -22.78 -0.92 -6.17
C ALA A 82 -24.07 -1.55 -6.78
N ALA A 83 -24.24 -1.43 -8.09
CA ALA A 83 -25.35 -2.05 -8.79
C ALA A 83 -25.30 -3.59 -8.74
N ARG A 84 -24.10 -4.17 -8.94
CA ARG A 84 -23.90 -5.63 -8.80
C ARG A 84 -24.22 -6.13 -7.40
N ARG A 85 -23.74 -5.45 -6.35
CA ARG A 85 -24.05 -5.79 -4.96
C ARG A 85 -25.55 -5.68 -4.67
N ALA A 86 -26.21 -4.63 -5.13
CA ALA A 86 -27.64 -4.43 -4.94
C ALA A 86 -28.52 -5.46 -5.69
N SER A 87 -28.03 -6.03 -6.79
CA SER A 87 -28.76 -7.07 -7.56
C SER A 87 -28.66 -8.47 -6.95
N GLN A 88 -27.70 -8.70 -6.05
CA GLN A 88 -27.59 -9.95 -5.31
C GLN A 88 -28.53 -9.89 -4.12
N VAL A 89 -29.42 -10.89 -3.98
CA VAL A 89 -30.34 -11.07 -2.82
C VAL A 89 -29.56 -11.49 -1.56
N ALA A 90 -28.29 -11.13 -1.47
CA ALA A 90 -27.37 -11.49 -0.40
C ALA A 90 -27.43 -10.49 0.78
N LYS A 91 -27.05 -10.96 1.96
CA LYS A 91 -26.82 -10.16 3.16
C LYS A 91 -25.96 -8.94 2.82
N GLU A 92 -26.27 -7.82 3.48
CA GLU A 92 -25.42 -6.62 3.36
C GLU A 92 -23.98 -7.00 3.69
N SER A 93 -23.04 -6.75 2.77
CA SER A 93 -21.64 -7.16 2.90
C SER A 93 -20.72 -5.95 3.06
N PHE A 94 -19.65 -6.12 3.86
CA PHE A 94 -18.59 -5.15 4.04
C PHE A 94 -17.24 -5.78 3.73
N VAL A 95 -16.50 -5.21 2.79
CA VAL A 95 -15.26 -5.81 2.27
C VAL A 95 -14.06 -5.08 2.84
N LEU A 96 -13.27 -5.78 3.65
CA LEU A 96 -12.05 -5.29 4.29
C LEU A 96 -10.81 -5.78 3.53
N GLY A 97 -9.88 -4.87 3.28
CA GLY A 97 -8.55 -5.18 2.78
C GLY A 97 -7.47 -4.98 3.85
N PHE A 98 -6.50 -5.87 3.92
CA PHE A 98 -5.35 -5.74 4.82
C PHE A 98 -4.05 -5.88 4.05
N LEU A 99 -3.10 -4.99 4.30
CA LEU A 99 -1.71 -5.25 3.96
C LEU A 99 -1.26 -6.52 4.68
N THR A 100 -0.76 -7.46 3.92
CA THR A 100 -0.42 -8.81 4.39
C THR A 100 0.37 -8.80 5.71
N GLY A 101 -0.14 -9.52 6.70
CA GLY A 101 0.39 -9.62 8.05
C GLY A 101 -0.24 -8.66 9.07
N HIS A 102 -0.89 -7.56 8.63
CA HIS A 102 -1.56 -6.61 9.52
C HIS A 102 -2.93 -7.10 9.98
N GLU A 103 -3.54 -8.05 9.25
CA GLU A 103 -4.78 -8.69 9.65
C GLU A 103 -4.69 -9.34 11.04
N VAL A 104 -3.53 -9.87 11.41
CA VAL A 104 -3.33 -10.52 12.73
C VAL A 104 -3.64 -9.56 13.88
N THR A 105 -3.28 -8.29 13.73
CA THR A 105 -3.48 -7.26 14.76
C THR A 105 -4.83 -6.56 14.63
N TRP A 106 -5.23 -6.21 13.39
CA TRP A 106 -6.32 -5.26 13.16
C TRP A 106 -7.66 -5.90 12.81
N LEU A 107 -7.68 -7.13 12.27
CA LEU A 107 -8.93 -7.79 11.91
C LEU A 107 -9.85 -8.07 13.11
N PRO A 108 -9.38 -8.56 14.27
CA PRO A 108 -10.25 -8.80 15.42
C PRO A 108 -11.00 -7.55 15.86
N GLU A 109 -10.30 -6.40 15.92
CA GLU A 109 -10.91 -5.14 16.33
C GLU A 109 -11.85 -4.57 15.27
N ALA A 110 -11.50 -4.69 13.98
CA ALA A 110 -12.37 -4.29 12.87
C ALA A 110 -13.67 -5.09 12.85
N LEU A 111 -13.58 -6.41 13.06
CA LEU A 111 -14.76 -7.29 13.14
C LEU A 111 -15.64 -6.96 14.33
N ARG A 112 -15.05 -6.64 15.48
CA ARG A 112 -15.80 -6.26 16.67
C ARG A 112 -16.62 -5.00 16.41
N ILE A 113 -16.00 -3.95 15.83
CA ILE A 113 -16.69 -2.70 15.48
C ILE A 113 -17.89 -2.96 14.55
N LEU A 114 -17.70 -3.79 13.53
CA LEU A 114 -18.76 -4.09 12.57
C LEU A 114 -19.90 -4.89 13.18
N ARG A 115 -19.60 -5.89 14.02
CA ARG A 115 -20.61 -6.77 14.63
C ARG A 115 -21.41 -6.09 15.75
N ASP A 116 -20.81 -5.13 16.45
CA ASP A 116 -21.52 -4.38 17.49
C ASP A 116 -22.71 -3.59 16.92
N ASP A 117 -22.58 -3.07 15.69
CA ASP A 117 -23.64 -2.29 15.04
C ASP A 117 -24.50 -3.12 14.07
N GLN A 118 -23.92 -4.12 13.43
CA GLN A 118 -24.55 -4.95 12.38
C GLN A 118 -24.23 -6.44 12.59
N PRO A 119 -24.92 -7.13 13.54
CA PRO A 119 -24.59 -8.51 13.91
C PRO A 119 -24.69 -9.51 12.76
N ASN A 120 -25.52 -9.22 11.75
CA ASN A 120 -25.80 -10.10 10.62
C ASN A 120 -25.02 -9.72 9.35
N ILE A 121 -24.10 -8.74 9.43
CA ILE A 121 -23.31 -8.34 8.27
C ILE A 121 -22.38 -9.47 7.82
N GLU A 122 -22.29 -9.68 6.52
CA GLU A 122 -21.27 -10.52 5.93
C GLU A 122 -19.98 -9.71 5.77
N VAL A 123 -18.89 -10.13 6.42
CA VAL A 123 -17.59 -9.49 6.29
C VAL A 123 -16.68 -10.34 5.41
N ILE A 124 -16.27 -9.76 4.29
CA ILE A 124 -15.33 -10.38 3.35
C ILE A 124 -13.95 -9.75 3.60
N VAL A 125 -12.91 -10.59 3.71
CA VAL A 125 -11.56 -10.12 4.03
C VAL A 125 -10.60 -10.51 2.93
N HIS A 126 -9.78 -9.54 2.50
CA HIS A 126 -8.68 -9.74 1.54
C HIS A 126 -7.36 -9.33 2.18
N SER A 127 -6.31 -10.14 1.95
CA SER A 127 -4.93 -9.82 2.32
C SER A 127 -4.11 -9.65 1.04
N GLN A 128 -3.56 -8.45 0.82
CA GLN A 128 -2.88 -8.07 -0.42
C GLN A 128 -1.79 -7.02 -0.16
N LEU A 129 -1.01 -6.67 -1.19
CA LEU A 129 -0.06 -5.56 -1.14
C LEU A 129 -0.77 -4.21 -1.24
N SER A 130 -0.15 -3.14 -0.73
CA SER A 130 -0.77 -1.80 -0.69
C SER A 130 -1.21 -1.26 -2.06
N PRO A 131 -0.44 -1.42 -3.16
CA PRO A 131 -0.90 -0.98 -4.49
C PRO A 131 -2.17 -1.69 -4.97
N ASP A 132 -2.31 -2.99 -4.67
CA ASP A 132 -3.51 -3.77 -5.04
C ASP A 132 -4.71 -3.37 -4.19
N LEU A 133 -4.51 -3.14 -2.89
CA LEU A 133 -5.53 -2.63 -1.98
C LEU A 133 -6.02 -1.24 -2.42
N ALA A 134 -5.11 -0.33 -2.77
CA ALA A 134 -5.46 0.99 -3.27
C ALA A 134 -6.29 0.89 -4.57
N ARG A 135 -5.90 0.01 -5.48
CA ARG A 135 -6.66 -0.28 -6.70
C ARG A 135 -8.04 -0.86 -6.39
N GLY A 136 -8.14 -1.81 -5.46
CA GLY A 136 -9.41 -2.40 -5.02
C GLY A 136 -10.36 -1.36 -4.42
N LEU A 137 -9.86 -0.41 -3.63
CA LEU A 137 -10.63 0.72 -3.11
C LEU A 137 -11.14 1.64 -4.23
N LEU A 138 -10.29 1.99 -5.20
CA LEU A 138 -10.65 2.82 -6.34
C LEU A 138 -11.74 2.17 -7.20
N GLN A 139 -11.69 0.85 -7.35
CA GLN A 139 -12.65 0.05 -8.10
C GLN A 139 -13.93 -0.27 -7.33
N GLY A 140 -14.04 0.15 -6.05
CA GLY A 140 -15.19 -0.18 -5.20
C GLY A 140 -15.28 -1.66 -4.79
N LYS A 141 -14.24 -2.45 -5.05
CA LYS A 141 -14.16 -3.87 -4.62
C LYS A 141 -13.90 -4.01 -3.13
N LEU A 142 -13.29 -3.01 -2.53
CA LEU A 142 -13.05 -2.90 -1.09
C LEU A 142 -13.78 -1.66 -0.56
N ASP A 143 -14.36 -1.77 0.62
CA ASP A 143 -14.97 -0.64 1.32
C ASP A 143 -13.93 0.12 2.14
N VAL A 144 -13.06 -0.61 2.82
CA VAL A 144 -11.95 -0.08 3.63
C VAL A 144 -10.72 -0.95 3.44
N ALA A 145 -9.53 -0.35 3.49
CA ALA A 145 -8.28 -1.10 3.53
C ALA A 145 -7.28 -0.51 4.54
N PHE A 146 -6.54 -1.41 5.17
CA PHE A 146 -5.39 -1.12 6.04
C PHE A 146 -4.13 -1.27 5.20
N LEU A 147 -3.49 -0.16 4.83
CA LEU A 147 -2.43 -0.17 3.82
C LEU A 147 -1.36 0.90 4.11
N ARG A 148 -0.28 0.88 3.35
CA ARG A 148 0.65 2.01 3.26
C ARG A 148 0.06 3.04 2.31
N ARG A 149 0.24 4.32 2.63
CA ARG A 149 -0.25 5.40 1.78
C ARG A 149 0.48 5.36 0.43
N GLU A 150 -0.31 5.39 -0.64
CA GLU A 150 0.17 5.52 -2.01
C GLU A 150 0.03 6.98 -2.46
N ASP A 151 1.12 7.62 -2.85
CA ASP A 151 1.16 9.06 -3.17
C ASP A 151 0.34 9.43 -4.40
N HIS A 152 0.07 8.48 -5.30
CA HIS A 152 -0.63 8.70 -6.56
C HIS A 152 -1.98 7.98 -6.63
N ALA A 153 -2.75 8.01 -5.56
CA ALA A 153 -4.10 7.46 -5.52
C ALA A 153 -5.16 8.57 -5.35
N PRO A 154 -5.35 9.47 -6.35
CA PRO A 154 -6.40 10.48 -6.30
C PRO A 154 -7.76 9.78 -6.17
N GLY A 155 -8.64 10.31 -5.33
CA GLY A 155 -9.94 9.68 -5.03
C GLY A 155 -9.97 8.87 -3.75
N LEU A 156 -8.84 8.49 -3.20
CA LEU A 156 -8.79 7.90 -1.87
C LEU A 156 -8.68 8.98 -0.78
N ALA A 157 -9.23 8.66 0.38
CA ALA A 157 -8.98 9.36 1.63
C ALA A 157 -8.27 8.41 2.58
N PHE A 158 -7.43 8.99 3.45
CA PHE A 158 -6.61 8.22 4.38
C PHE A 158 -6.74 8.79 5.79
N LYS A 159 -6.80 7.90 6.78
CA LYS A 159 -6.70 8.23 8.20
C LYS A 159 -5.54 7.44 8.81
N LEU A 160 -4.61 8.15 9.47
CA LEU A 160 -3.44 7.53 10.10
C LEU A 160 -3.89 6.61 11.24
N LEU A 161 -3.43 5.36 11.22
CA LEU A 161 -3.60 4.40 12.31
C LEU A 161 -2.41 4.44 13.27
N THR A 162 -1.22 4.22 12.73
CA THR A 162 0.00 4.16 13.52
C THR A 162 1.22 4.47 12.67
N LYS A 163 2.27 4.94 13.32
CA LYS A 163 3.63 5.04 12.77
C LYS A 163 4.44 3.86 13.27
N GLU A 164 4.95 3.08 12.36
CA GLU A 164 5.72 1.87 12.68
C GLU A 164 7.20 2.11 12.43
N PRO A 165 8.07 1.95 13.44
CA PRO A 165 9.50 2.04 13.21
C PRO A 165 9.98 0.85 12.37
N LEU A 166 10.99 1.11 11.51
CA LEU A 166 11.74 0.03 10.89
C LEU A 166 12.79 -0.48 11.88
N VAL A 167 12.95 -1.79 11.89
CA VAL A 167 13.96 -2.49 12.69
C VAL A 167 14.76 -3.43 11.81
N VAL A 168 15.95 -3.81 12.25
CA VAL A 168 16.81 -4.77 11.54
C VAL A 168 16.36 -6.18 11.88
N PHE A 169 16.07 -6.99 10.86
CA PHE A 169 15.83 -8.42 10.97
C PHE A 169 17.06 -9.18 10.49
N LEU A 170 17.50 -10.17 11.26
CA LEU A 170 18.73 -10.93 11.00
C LEU A 170 18.65 -12.32 11.63
N PRO A 171 19.49 -13.30 11.21
CA PRO A 171 19.53 -14.61 11.83
C PRO A 171 19.85 -14.52 13.33
N SER A 172 19.25 -15.41 14.14
CA SER A 172 19.43 -15.40 15.60
C SER A 172 20.88 -15.67 16.05
N ASP A 173 21.66 -16.36 15.21
CA ASP A 173 23.07 -16.64 15.41
C ASP A 173 24.02 -15.67 14.68
N HIS A 174 23.49 -14.57 14.13
CA HIS A 174 24.30 -13.56 13.47
C HIS A 174 25.12 -12.75 14.49
N ARG A 175 26.36 -12.33 14.13
CA ARG A 175 27.24 -11.56 15.02
C ARG A 175 26.61 -10.26 15.58
N LEU A 176 25.71 -9.64 14.82
CA LEU A 176 24.99 -8.45 15.26
C LEU A 176 23.78 -8.77 16.14
N ALA A 177 23.32 -10.02 16.21
CA ALA A 177 22.16 -10.42 17.02
C ALA A 177 22.41 -10.31 18.53
N THR A 178 23.66 -10.29 18.96
CA THR A 178 24.07 -10.12 20.37
C THR A 178 24.00 -8.67 20.85
N ARG A 179 23.81 -7.72 19.93
CA ARG A 179 23.73 -6.29 20.27
C ARG A 179 22.30 -5.90 20.60
N ASP A 180 22.13 -4.97 21.53
CA ASP A 180 20.82 -4.39 21.86
C ASP A 180 20.29 -3.50 20.73
N THR A 181 21.18 -2.79 20.02
CA THR A 181 20.88 -1.92 18.89
C THR A 181 21.89 -2.08 17.76
N ILE A 182 21.48 -1.84 16.53
CA ILE A 182 22.35 -1.91 15.34
C ILE A 182 22.67 -0.49 14.87
N ARG A 183 23.96 -0.19 14.70
CA ARG A 183 24.37 1.09 14.10
C ARG A 183 24.10 1.08 12.59
N PRO A 184 23.61 2.18 12.01
CA PRO A 184 23.37 2.27 10.57
C PRO A 184 24.58 1.84 9.74
N GLN A 185 25.79 2.22 10.16
CA GLN A 185 27.06 1.93 9.47
C GLN A 185 27.48 0.44 9.51
N ASP A 186 26.84 -0.37 10.32
CA ASP A 186 27.12 -1.81 10.37
C ASP A 186 26.32 -2.56 9.26
N ILE A 187 25.25 -1.98 8.71
CA ILE A 187 24.35 -2.63 7.74
C ILE A 187 25.01 -2.83 6.36
N PRO A 188 25.67 -1.83 5.74
CA PRO A 188 26.28 -1.99 4.42
C PRO A 188 27.40 -3.04 4.32
N ARG A 189 27.78 -3.60 5.44
CA ARG A 189 28.85 -4.66 5.50
C ARG A 189 28.27 -6.07 5.44
N GLU A 190 26.95 -6.18 5.38
CA GLU A 190 26.21 -7.43 5.39
C GLU A 190 25.42 -7.56 4.09
N THR A 191 25.02 -8.78 3.74
CA THR A 191 24.07 -9.02 2.65
C THR A 191 22.73 -8.36 2.97
N PHE A 192 22.33 -7.38 2.17
CA PHE A 192 21.12 -6.60 2.40
C PHE A 192 19.96 -7.09 1.52
N ILE A 193 18.87 -7.44 2.17
CA ILE A 193 17.62 -7.92 1.53
C ILE A 193 16.59 -6.82 1.64
N SER A 194 15.93 -6.50 0.53
CA SER A 194 14.89 -5.47 0.50
C SER A 194 13.73 -5.87 -0.40
N VAL A 195 12.72 -5.02 -0.44
CA VAL A 195 11.56 -5.15 -1.32
C VAL A 195 11.73 -4.23 -2.53
N PRO A 196 11.29 -4.64 -3.74
CA PRO A 196 11.35 -3.79 -4.91
C PRO A 196 10.36 -2.63 -4.81
N LYS A 197 10.69 -1.52 -5.44
CA LYS A 197 9.84 -0.33 -5.49
C LYS A 197 8.50 -0.59 -6.19
N THR A 198 8.44 -1.58 -7.05
CA THR A 198 7.22 -1.96 -7.80
C THR A 198 6.15 -2.59 -6.93
N THR A 199 6.53 -3.35 -5.90
CA THR A 199 5.59 -4.06 -5.01
C THR A 199 5.38 -3.36 -3.68
N SER A 200 6.37 -2.59 -3.21
CA SER A 200 6.32 -1.89 -1.92
C SER A 200 6.93 -0.48 -2.02
N PRO A 201 6.34 0.42 -2.85
CA PRO A 201 6.92 1.73 -3.12
C PRO A 201 7.11 2.57 -1.85
N ALA A 202 6.14 2.57 -0.94
CA ALA A 202 6.21 3.35 0.31
C ALA A 202 7.35 2.87 1.24
N LEU A 203 7.52 1.55 1.40
CA LEU A 203 8.60 1.01 2.24
C LEU A 203 9.97 1.29 1.63
N ARG A 204 10.10 1.10 0.31
CA ARG A 204 11.36 1.38 -0.39
C ARG A 204 11.74 2.86 -0.29
N ALA A 205 10.79 3.77 -0.45
CA ALA A 205 11.03 5.21 -0.31
C ALA A 205 11.54 5.59 1.09
N VAL A 206 10.98 5.00 2.14
CA VAL A 206 11.44 5.22 3.53
C VAL A 206 12.86 4.70 3.75
N ILE A 207 13.22 3.54 3.17
CA ILE A 207 14.57 2.98 3.23
C ILE A 207 15.57 3.87 2.47
N ASP A 208 15.22 4.32 1.26
CA ASP A 208 16.06 5.18 0.43
C ASP A 208 16.30 6.54 1.09
N ASP A 209 15.28 7.16 1.67
CA ASP A 209 15.41 8.41 2.43
C ASP A 209 16.30 8.23 3.67
N TYR A 210 16.12 7.13 4.40
CA TYR A 210 16.98 6.81 5.54
C TYR A 210 18.45 6.62 5.13
N ALA A 211 18.70 5.89 4.05
CA ALA A 211 20.04 5.69 3.51
C ALA A 211 20.71 7.03 3.14
N ALA A 212 19.96 7.91 2.46
CA ALA A 212 20.44 9.25 2.09
C ALA A 212 20.76 10.12 3.32
N ARG A 213 19.86 10.13 4.34
CA ARG A 213 20.07 10.93 5.58
C ARG A 213 21.23 10.43 6.43
N THR A 214 21.49 9.15 6.46
CA THR A 214 22.57 8.54 7.27
C THR A 214 23.87 8.38 6.51
N GLY A 215 23.88 8.66 5.20
CA GLY A 215 25.07 8.55 4.35
C GLY A 215 25.55 7.10 4.17
N ILE A 216 24.63 6.12 4.22
CA ILE A 216 24.96 4.70 4.02
C ILE A 216 24.38 4.20 2.71
N ASP A 217 25.02 3.18 2.13
CA ASP A 217 24.51 2.48 0.96
C ASP A 217 23.62 1.30 1.41
N LEU A 218 22.36 1.30 1.00
CA LEU A 218 21.38 0.23 1.21
C LEU A 218 20.85 -0.29 -0.14
N THR A 219 21.75 -0.34 -1.14
CA THR A 219 21.47 -1.06 -2.39
C THR A 219 21.28 -2.54 -2.06
N PRO A 220 20.13 -3.15 -2.42
CA PRO A 220 19.87 -4.54 -2.05
C PRO A 220 20.72 -5.50 -2.88
N ASP A 221 21.31 -6.50 -2.21
CA ASP A 221 21.90 -7.67 -2.86
C ASP A 221 20.81 -8.63 -3.37
N HIS A 222 19.65 -8.65 -2.68
CA HIS A 222 18.50 -9.45 -3.05
C HIS A 222 17.20 -8.64 -2.89
N GLU A 223 16.35 -8.71 -3.90
CA GLU A 223 14.99 -8.18 -3.84
C GLU A 223 13.96 -9.30 -3.73
N VAL A 224 12.93 -9.11 -2.90
CA VAL A 224 11.89 -10.09 -2.60
C VAL A 224 10.51 -9.43 -2.56
N ASP A 225 9.49 -10.15 -3.02
CA ASP A 225 8.16 -9.59 -3.22
C ASP A 225 7.32 -9.40 -1.95
N ASN A 226 7.69 -10.09 -0.86
CA ASN A 226 6.91 -10.05 0.37
C ASN A 226 7.75 -10.39 1.62
N ILE A 227 7.19 -10.12 2.80
CA ILE A 227 7.87 -10.29 4.09
C ILE A 227 8.23 -11.75 4.37
N SER A 228 7.37 -12.70 4.02
CA SER A 228 7.67 -14.14 4.23
C SER A 228 8.88 -14.57 3.43
N MET A 229 8.99 -14.11 2.19
CA MET A 229 10.18 -14.37 1.37
C MET A 229 11.41 -13.63 1.94
N ALA A 230 11.25 -12.39 2.46
CA ALA A 230 12.35 -11.68 3.11
C ALA A 230 12.90 -12.48 4.31
N ILE A 231 12.02 -13.01 5.17
CA ILE A 231 12.39 -13.85 6.31
C ILE A 231 13.14 -15.11 5.83
N SER A 232 12.65 -15.77 4.79
CA SER A 232 13.31 -16.95 4.21
C SER A 232 14.70 -16.63 3.65
N MET A 233 14.83 -15.50 2.96
CA MET A 233 16.11 -15.03 2.41
C MET A 233 17.11 -14.65 3.52
N ILE A 234 16.65 -14.01 4.61
CA ILE A 234 17.49 -13.71 5.78
C ILE A 234 18.17 -14.98 6.30
N VAL A 235 17.39 -16.06 6.47
CA VAL A 235 17.93 -17.34 6.95
C VAL A 235 18.88 -17.96 5.92
N SER A 236 18.49 -17.97 4.65
CA SER A 236 19.23 -18.69 3.58
C SER A 236 20.54 -18.04 3.21
N THR A 237 20.59 -16.69 3.19
CA THR A 237 21.79 -15.93 2.81
C THR A 237 22.59 -15.46 4.01
N ARG A 238 22.06 -15.66 5.23
CA ARG A 238 22.58 -15.06 6.49
C ARG A 238 22.64 -13.54 6.44
N GLY A 239 21.82 -12.93 5.58
CA GLY A 239 21.72 -11.50 5.40
C GLY A 239 20.81 -10.82 6.44
N LEU A 240 20.55 -9.56 6.22
CA LEU A 240 19.64 -8.77 7.04
C LEU A 240 18.69 -7.93 6.18
N ALA A 241 17.58 -7.48 6.79
CA ALA A 241 16.61 -6.58 6.15
C ALA A 241 16.15 -5.51 7.13
N LEU A 242 15.76 -4.34 6.59
CA LEU A 242 15.02 -3.30 7.31
C LEU A 242 13.53 -3.47 7.01
N LEU A 243 12.77 -3.90 8.01
CA LEU A 243 11.33 -4.13 7.88
C LEU A 243 10.57 -3.44 9.02
N PRO A 244 9.28 -3.12 8.82
CA PRO A 244 8.45 -2.55 9.86
C PRO A 244 8.29 -3.49 11.06
N LEU A 245 8.18 -2.91 12.25
CA LEU A 245 8.17 -3.64 13.52
C LEU A 245 7.11 -4.76 13.60
N TYR A 246 5.95 -4.59 12.95
CA TYR A 246 4.90 -5.61 12.97
C TYR A 246 5.35 -6.98 12.43
N ALA A 247 6.36 -7.00 11.53
CA ALA A 247 6.90 -8.22 10.98
C ALA A 247 7.52 -9.16 12.05
N ARG A 248 7.79 -8.64 13.26
CA ARG A 248 8.19 -9.48 14.41
C ARG A 248 7.20 -10.58 14.73
N ASN A 249 5.90 -10.34 14.49
CA ASN A 249 4.83 -11.31 14.76
C ASN A 249 4.85 -12.51 13.81
N LEU A 250 5.67 -12.44 12.75
CA LEU A 250 5.78 -13.48 11.73
C LEU A 250 7.11 -14.24 11.81
N LEU A 251 7.97 -13.96 12.80
CA LEU A 251 9.30 -14.50 12.87
C LEU A 251 9.34 -15.96 13.33
N PRO A 252 10.10 -16.81 12.63
CA PRO A 252 10.51 -18.11 13.19
C PRO A 252 11.61 -17.89 14.26
N PRO A 253 11.85 -18.88 15.14
CA PRO A 253 12.89 -18.78 16.17
C PRO A 253 14.32 -18.54 15.64
N SER A 254 14.56 -18.84 14.36
CA SER A 254 15.84 -18.63 13.69
C SER A 254 16.13 -17.19 13.28
N VAL A 255 15.16 -16.28 13.40
CA VAL A 255 15.29 -14.86 13.05
C VAL A 255 14.94 -13.99 14.26
N VAL A 256 15.74 -12.98 14.49
CA VAL A 256 15.51 -11.97 15.53
C VAL A 256 15.41 -10.58 14.93
N SER A 257 14.85 -9.66 15.69
CA SER A 257 14.87 -8.24 15.32
C SER A 257 15.67 -7.42 16.33
N ARG A 258 16.33 -6.36 15.84
CA ARG A 258 17.04 -5.38 16.67
C ARG A 258 16.69 -3.97 16.24
N PRO A 259 16.45 -3.06 17.17
CA PRO A 259 16.23 -1.66 16.83
C PRO A 259 17.49 -1.03 16.25
N LEU A 260 17.31 -0.01 15.44
CA LEU A 260 18.39 0.85 14.97
C LEU A 260 18.86 1.76 16.10
N GLN A 261 20.15 2.03 16.14
CA GLN A 261 20.72 3.05 17.02
C GLN A 261 20.39 4.44 16.46
N GLY A 262 19.92 5.34 17.32
CA GLY A 262 19.48 6.69 16.95
C GLY A 262 18.02 6.73 16.50
N GLU A 263 17.70 7.70 15.63
CA GLU A 263 16.35 7.88 15.11
C GLU A 263 16.05 6.86 14.01
N ALA A 264 15.23 5.88 14.33
CA ALA A 264 14.78 4.90 13.36
C ALA A 264 13.80 5.53 12.35
N PRO A 265 13.87 5.17 11.06
CA PRO A 265 12.88 5.59 10.09
C PRO A 265 11.54 4.95 10.43
N THR A 266 10.44 5.67 10.18
CA THR A 266 9.09 5.18 10.43
C THR A 266 8.29 5.12 9.14
N ILE A 267 7.37 4.16 9.06
CA ILE A 267 6.41 4.05 7.98
C ILE A 267 4.99 4.09 8.52
N ASP A 268 4.13 4.86 7.86
CA ASP A 268 2.75 5.01 8.27
C ASP A 268 1.90 3.81 7.83
N LEU A 269 1.09 3.27 8.75
CA LEU A 269 -0.06 2.44 8.43
C LEU A 269 -1.31 3.31 8.49
N VAL A 270 -2.12 3.27 7.43
CA VAL A 270 -3.31 4.09 7.31
C VAL A 270 -4.55 3.22 7.04
N ILE A 271 -5.73 3.72 7.40
CA ILE A 271 -6.99 3.28 6.84
C ILE A 271 -7.24 4.11 5.57
N GLY A 272 -7.44 3.42 4.44
CA GLY A 272 -7.84 4.01 3.18
C GLY A 272 -9.27 3.66 2.82
N TYR A 273 -9.96 4.58 2.16
CA TYR A 273 -11.29 4.38 1.59
C TYR A 273 -11.51 5.30 0.38
N ASN A 274 -12.43 4.89 -0.51
CA ASN A 274 -12.79 5.73 -1.65
C ASN A 274 -13.70 6.87 -1.20
N ARG A 275 -13.33 8.12 -1.52
CA ARG A 275 -14.13 9.34 -1.21
C ARG A 275 -15.53 9.30 -1.83
N ALA A 276 -15.69 8.58 -2.93
CA ALA A 276 -16.96 8.40 -3.62
C ALA A 276 -17.86 7.34 -2.97
N ASN A 277 -17.34 6.50 -2.05
CA ASN A 277 -18.15 5.55 -1.32
C ASN A 277 -18.97 6.25 -0.23
N THR A 278 -20.28 6.32 -0.44
CA THR A 278 -21.24 6.98 0.47
C THR A 278 -22.00 6.01 1.37
N SER A 279 -21.59 4.74 1.39
CA SER A 279 -22.23 3.66 2.17
C SER A 279 -22.41 4.04 3.63
N SER A 280 -23.57 3.70 4.21
CA SER A 280 -23.88 3.88 5.63
C SER A 280 -22.92 3.10 6.51
N LEU A 281 -22.58 1.88 6.12
CA LEU A 281 -21.63 1.01 6.83
C LEU A 281 -20.23 1.62 6.90
N LEU A 282 -19.75 2.21 5.79
CA LEU A 282 -18.48 2.90 5.79
C LEU A 282 -18.47 4.07 6.77
N LYS A 283 -19.54 4.88 6.80
CA LYS A 283 -19.65 6.01 7.73
C LYS A 283 -19.63 5.54 9.19
N VAL A 284 -20.37 4.48 9.50
CA VAL A 284 -20.39 3.87 10.84
C VAL A 284 -18.98 3.36 11.21
N PHE A 285 -18.33 2.61 10.33
CA PHE A 285 -16.97 2.12 10.55
C PHE A 285 -15.99 3.27 10.82
N LEU A 286 -16.00 4.30 9.97
CA LEU A 286 -15.10 5.46 10.09
C LEU A 286 -15.32 6.27 11.36
N SER A 287 -16.57 6.34 11.88
CA SER A 287 -16.86 7.03 13.14
C SER A 287 -16.22 6.37 14.35
N LYS A 288 -15.90 5.07 14.27
CA LYS A 288 -15.29 4.26 15.33
C LYS A 288 -13.78 4.01 15.15
N VAL A 289 -13.17 4.59 14.13
CA VAL A 289 -11.73 4.38 13.86
C VAL A 289 -10.86 4.88 15.00
N ASP A 290 -11.26 5.91 15.74
CA ASP A 290 -10.48 6.40 16.89
C ASP A 290 -10.45 5.36 18.02
N ASP A 291 -11.56 4.68 18.29
CA ASP A 291 -11.61 3.56 19.23
C ASP A 291 -10.72 2.40 18.76
N LEU A 292 -10.72 2.11 17.47
CA LEU A 292 -9.86 1.09 16.87
C LEU A 292 -8.38 1.43 17.06
N ILE A 293 -7.98 2.69 16.86
CA ILE A 293 -6.60 3.16 17.07
C ILE A 293 -6.16 2.96 18.53
N VAL A 294 -6.99 3.36 19.48
CA VAL A 294 -6.67 3.24 20.91
C VAL A 294 -6.46 1.78 21.30
N ARG A 295 -7.31 0.87 20.85
CA ARG A 295 -7.24 -0.56 21.19
C ARG A 295 -6.14 -1.30 20.46
N GLY A 296 -5.96 -1.04 19.18
CA GLY A 296 -4.90 -1.67 18.39
C GLY A 296 -3.49 -1.31 18.89
N ARG A 297 -3.29 -0.10 19.40
CA ARG A 297 -2.03 0.29 20.07
C ARG A 297 -1.77 -0.53 21.34
N GLY A 298 -2.79 -0.86 22.10
CA GLY A 298 -2.67 -1.73 23.28
C GLY A 298 -2.17 -3.13 22.92
N SER A 299 -2.65 -3.70 21.83
CA SER A 299 -2.19 -5.01 21.34
C SER A 299 -0.75 -4.99 20.84
N ILE A 300 -0.30 -3.89 20.19
CA ILE A 300 1.07 -3.74 19.71
C ILE A 300 2.07 -3.62 20.88
N LEU A 301 1.70 -2.93 21.96
CA LEU A 301 2.56 -2.73 23.14
C LEU A 301 2.69 -4.00 23.99
N ASN A 302 1.66 -4.83 24.07
CA ASN A 302 1.68 -6.08 24.83
C ASN A 302 2.54 -7.19 24.20
N VAL A 303 2.86 -7.11 22.91
CA VAL A 303 3.76 -8.05 22.23
C VAL A 303 5.24 -7.72 22.48
N GLY A 304 5.55 -6.60 23.14
CA GLY A 304 6.90 -6.11 23.40
C GLY A 304 7.58 -6.59 24.68
N SER A 305 6.91 -7.33 25.57
CA SER A 305 7.52 -7.85 26.80
C SER A 305 8.09 -9.25 26.55
N PRO A 306 9.39 -9.48 26.75
CA PRO A 306 9.98 -10.81 26.69
C PRO A 306 9.68 -11.53 28.03
N GLU A 307 8.50 -12.05 28.22
CA GLU A 307 8.31 -13.10 29.21
C GLU A 307 8.77 -14.44 28.62
N GLY A 308 10.05 -14.73 28.84
CA GLY A 308 10.55 -16.08 28.68
C GLY A 308 9.82 -17.01 29.65
N PRO A 309 9.57 -18.29 29.30
CA PRO A 309 8.93 -19.24 30.20
C PRO A 309 9.75 -19.39 31.48
N ALA A 310 9.08 -19.18 32.63
CA ALA A 310 9.68 -19.37 33.93
C ALA A 310 10.28 -20.78 34.03
N PRO A 311 11.48 -20.95 34.62
CA PRO A 311 12.10 -22.25 34.77
C PRO A 311 11.21 -23.13 35.65
N ARG A 312 10.78 -24.29 35.13
CA ARG A 312 10.13 -25.33 35.91
C ARG A 312 11.08 -25.76 37.00
N ARG A 313 10.73 -25.50 38.26
CA ARG A 313 11.40 -26.10 39.42
C ARG A 313 11.12 -27.59 39.40
N GLN A 314 12.20 -28.38 39.39
CA GLN A 314 12.20 -29.80 39.75
C GLN A 314 12.02 -29.94 41.25
#